data_be8b337bd9b2734123b9c93360a4d1b0
#
_entry.id   be8b337bd9b2734123b9c93360a4d1b0
#
_cell.length_a   1.000
_cell.length_b   1.000
_cell.length_c   1.000
_cell.angle_alpha   90.00
_cell.angle_beta   90.00
_cell.angle_gamma   90.00
#
_symmetry.space_group_name_H-M   'P 1'
#
loop_
_entity.id
_entity.type
_entity.pdbx_description
1 polymer ?
#
loop_
_entity_poly.entity_id
_entity_poly.type
_entity_poly.pdbx_seq_one_letter_code
_entity_poly.pdbx_strand_id
1 'polypeptide(L)'
;MYPGDVLRKNLDVVLIAALLLGVGVAFGVQPGPVEAIRSDAAQRDVTAYRNVPRTMFDIFVNNGMISALSTIGIFYSIYAAVFQVGIVYGAIFMINGPQSFVLVMITFGLLELVASFFGIFAGLYILKRFGEYVLNKLFGRPISEQDGLRSVATVFITSLGLLLPAAVIEAFLLYGVYYAAVLMPFVVMGGAFTTGVLLYYALMKRER
;
A
#
# COMPACT_ATOMS: atom_id res chain seq x y z
N MET A 1 -11.07 -14.11 11.06
CA MET A 1 -11.29 -12.66 11.14
C MET A 1 -10.95 -12.06 9.78
N TYR A 2 -11.81 -11.23 9.21
CA TYR A 2 -11.54 -10.55 7.94
C TYR A 2 -10.91 -9.18 8.17
N PRO A 3 -10.02 -8.72 7.27
CA PRO A 3 -9.38 -7.40 7.42
C PRO A 3 -10.39 -6.26 7.53
N GLY A 4 -11.45 -6.27 6.73
CA GLY A 4 -12.51 -5.27 6.76
C GLY A 4 -13.20 -5.15 8.13
N ASP A 5 -13.33 -6.23 8.89
CA ASP A 5 -13.92 -6.20 10.24
C ASP A 5 -12.95 -5.55 11.24
N VAL A 6 -11.62 -5.78 11.08
CA VAL A 6 -10.59 -5.13 11.90
C VAL A 6 -10.61 -3.62 11.68
N LEU A 7 -10.67 -3.19 10.42
CA LEU A 7 -10.73 -1.76 10.06
C LEU A 7 -11.97 -1.09 10.63
N ARG A 8 -13.14 -1.70 10.47
CA ARG A 8 -14.43 -1.14 10.97
C ARG A 8 -14.46 -0.96 12.48
N LYS A 9 -13.81 -1.86 13.22
CA LYS A 9 -13.71 -1.77 14.69
C LYS A 9 -12.72 -0.69 15.16
N ASN A 10 -11.88 -0.18 14.27
CA ASN A 10 -10.82 0.79 14.58
C ASN A 10 -10.82 1.95 13.58
N LEU A 11 -11.99 2.57 13.39
CA LEU A 11 -12.18 3.68 12.45
C LEU A 11 -11.32 4.91 12.77
N ASP A 12 -11.01 5.14 14.03
CA ASP A 12 -10.08 6.17 14.47
C ASP A 12 -8.69 5.99 13.86
N VAL A 13 -8.15 4.76 13.89
CA VAL A 13 -6.85 4.44 13.28
C VAL A 13 -6.93 4.54 11.75
N VAL A 14 -8.04 4.11 11.14
CA VAL A 14 -8.31 4.24 9.71
C VAL A 14 -8.27 5.71 9.28
N LEU A 15 -8.94 6.58 10.03
CA LEU A 15 -8.98 8.01 9.73
C LEU A 15 -7.61 8.67 9.85
N ILE A 16 -6.83 8.31 10.89
CA ILE A 16 -5.46 8.81 11.05
C ILE A 16 -4.58 8.35 9.89
N ALA A 17 -4.63 7.07 9.51
CA ALA A 17 -3.85 6.55 8.38
C ALA A 17 -4.22 7.26 7.07
N ALA A 18 -5.51 7.44 6.80
CA ALA A 18 -6.00 8.14 5.61
C ALA A 18 -5.58 9.62 5.59
N LEU A 19 -5.64 10.30 6.74
CA LEU A 19 -5.19 11.68 6.87
C LEU A 19 -3.70 11.83 6.58
N LEU A 20 -2.86 10.95 7.14
CA LEU A 20 -1.41 10.97 6.91
C LEU A 20 -1.08 10.74 5.43
N LEU A 21 -1.73 9.78 4.78
CA LEU A 21 -1.60 9.56 3.33
C LEU A 21 -2.03 10.78 2.52
N GLY A 22 -3.17 11.40 2.88
CA GLY A 22 -3.66 12.62 2.24
C GLY A 22 -2.68 13.80 2.36
N VAL A 23 -2.07 13.97 3.53
CA VAL A 23 -1.00 14.95 3.75
C VAL A 23 0.19 14.65 2.84
N GLY A 24 0.63 13.40 2.77
CA GLY A 24 1.71 12.98 1.87
C GLY A 24 1.41 13.27 0.40
N VAL A 25 0.20 12.94 -0.07
CA VAL A 25 -0.24 13.25 -1.45
C VAL A 25 -0.20 14.74 -1.71
N ALA A 26 -0.69 15.58 -0.77
CA ALA A 26 -0.66 17.03 -0.90
C ALA A 26 0.77 17.59 -0.99
N PHE A 27 1.73 17.00 -0.29
CA PHE A 27 3.14 17.33 -0.47
C PHE A 27 3.72 16.80 -1.79
N GLY A 28 3.30 15.62 -2.22
CA GLY A 28 3.79 14.96 -3.43
C GLY A 28 3.49 15.71 -4.73
N VAL A 29 2.42 16.51 -4.77
CA VAL A 29 2.09 17.34 -5.94
C VAL A 29 2.96 18.60 -6.07
N GLN A 30 3.84 18.87 -5.11
CA GLN A 30 4.76 20.02 -5.19
C GLN A 30 5.89 19.78 -6.21
N PRO A 31 6.47 20.84 -6.80
CA PRO A 31 7.52 20.70 -7.81
C PRO A 31 8.73 19.87 -7.39
N GLY A 32 9.22 20.04 -6.17
CA GLY A 32 10.41 19.34 -5.68
C GLY A 32 10.28 17.81 -5.70
N PRO A 33 9.27 17.20 -5.06
CA PRO A 33 9.01 15.78 -5.15
C PRO A 33 8.77 15.28 -6.58
N VAL A 34 8.04 16.04 -7.41
CA VAL A 34 7.77 15.70 -8.82
C VAL A 34 9.09 15.60 -9.61
N GLU A 35 9.98 16.57 -9.47
CA GLU A 35 11.29 16.55 -10.13
C GLU A 35 12.18 15.44 -9.63
N ALA A 36 12.22 15.18 -8.32
CA ALA A 36 13.00 14.10 -7.74
C ALA A 36 12.58 12.73 -8.30
N ILE A 37 11.28 12.44 -8.33
CA ILE A 37 10.77 11.16 -8.85
C ILE A 37 10.97 11.06 -10.36
N ARG A 38 10.81 12.15 -11.12
CA ARG A 38 11.08 12.15 -12.55
C ARG A 38 12.55 11.88 -12.86
N SER A 39 13.47 12.48 -12.10
CA SER A 39 14.91 12.25 -12.23
C SER A 39 15.29 10.80 -11.92
N ASP A 40 14.73 10.22 -10.84
CA ASP A 40 14.95 8.81 -10.49
C ASP A 40 14.42 7.88 -11.59
N ALA A 41 13.22 8.13 -12.10
CA ALA A 41 12.65 7.34 -13.18
C ALA A 41 13.48 7.40 -14.46
N ALA A 42 14.06 8.56 -14.79
CA ALA A 42 14.90 8.73 -15.97
C ALA A 42 16.25 7.99 -15.87
N GLN A 43 16.72 7.70 -14.66
CA GLN A 43 17.97 6.97 -14.42
C GLN A 43 17.78 5.45 -14.35
N ARG A 44 16.54 4.94 -14.34
CA ARG A 44 16.27 3.51 -14.24
C ARG A 44 16.70 2.77 -15.51
N ASP A 45 17.39 1.66 -15.31
CA ASP A 45 17.73 0.75 -16.40
C ASP A 45 16.52 -0.05 -16.86
N VAL A 46 15.92 0.40 -17.97
CA VAL A 46 14.74 -0.26 -18.56
C VAL A 46 15.02 -1.68 -19.06
N THR A 47 16.32 -2.04 -19.27
CA THR A 47 16.68 -3.39 -19.73
C THR A 47 16.37 -4.46 -18.67
N ALA A 48 16.32 -4.08 -17.39
CA ALA A 48 15.91 -4.94 -16.29
C ALA A 48 14.50 -5.51 -16.47
N TYR A 49 13.59 -4.75 -17.11
CA TYR A 49 12.18 -5.15 -17.30
C TYR A 49 11.98 -6.30 -18.30
N ARG A 50 13.04 -6.69 -19.04
CA ARG A 50 13.00 -7.92 -19.87
C ARG A 50 12.83 -9.18 -19.04
N ASN A 51 13.32 -9.18 -17.80
CA ASN A 51 13.22 -10.34 -16.90
C ASN A 51 12.02 -10.16 -15.97
N VAL A 52 10.80 -10.47 -16.47
CA VAL A 52 9.56 -10.31 -15.71
C VAL A 52 9.61 -10.97 -14.32
N PRO A 53 10.09 -12.24 -14.13
CA PRO A 53 10.19 -12.84 -12.80
C PRO A 53 11.07 -12.05 -11.82
N ARG A 54 12.20 -11.52 -12.30
CA ARG A 54 13.10 -10.70 -11.47
C ARG A 54 12.44 -9.36 -11.12
N THR A 55 11.85 -8.68 -12.10
CA THR A 55 11.13 -7.41 -11.89
C THR A 55 10.00 -7.59 -10.88
N MET A 56 9.19 -8.65 -11.01
CA MET A 56 8.14 -9.00 -10.06
C MET A 56 8.70 -9.19 -8.64
N PHE A 57 9.81 -9.93 -8.50
CA PHE A 57 10.43 -10.16 -7.21
C PHE A 57 10.94 -8.86 -6.58
N ASP A 58 11.63 -8.02 -7.35
CA ASP A 58 12.19 -6.74 -6.88
C ASP A 58 11.06 -5.79 -6.42
N ILE A 59 9.96 -5.69 -7.18
CA ILE A 59 8.77 -4.90 -6.82
C ILE A 59 8.14 -5.44 -5.53
N PHE A 60 7.91 -6.77 -5.46
CA PHE A 60 7.29 -7.40 -4.30
C PHE A 60 8.12 -7.22 -3.04
N VAL A 61 9.45 -7.40 -3.12
CA VAL A 61 10.34 -7.23 -1.98
C VAL A 61 10.37 -5.78 -1.52
N ASN A 62 10.48 -4.82 -2.44
CA ASN A 62 10.49 -3.40 -2.09
C ASN A 62 9.20 -2.98 -1.37
N ASN A 63 8.04 -3.27 -1.93
CA ASN A 63 6.75 -2.90 -1.36
C ASN A 63 6.43 -3.71 -0.09
N GLY A 64 6.84 -4.98 -0.04
CA GLY A 64 6.74 -5.85 1.13
C GLY A 64 7.58 -5.35 2.31
N MET A 65 8.79 -4.85 2.05
CA MET A 65 9.63 -4.22 3.08
C MET A 65 8.97 -2.96 3.65
N ILE A 66 8.41 -2.10 2.82
CA ILE A 66 7.67 -0.91 3.28
C ILE A 66 6.52 -1.33 4.19
N SER A 67 5.73 -2.33 3.79
CA SER A 67 4.62 -2.84 4.60
C SER A 67 5.10 -3.48 5.92
N ALA A 68 6.16 -4.28 5.88
CA ALA A 68 6.72 -4.92 7.06
C ALA A 68 7.28 -3.91 8.06
N LEU A 69 8.10 -2.96 7.60
CA LEU A 69 8.67 -1.91 8.42
C LEU A 69 7.59 -1.00 8.99
N SER A 70 6.53 -0.70 8.22
CA SER A 70 5.38 0.05 8.70
C SER A 70 4.63 -0.70 9.81
N THR A 71 4.55 -2.02 9.73
CA THR A 71 3.88 -2.83 10.74
C THR A 71 4.67 -2.93 12.04
N ILE A 72 6.00 -3.06 11.97
CA ILE A 72 6.86 -3.28 13.15
C ILE A 72 7.34 -1.96 13.75
N GLY A 73 7.59 -0.96 12.91
CA GLY A 73 8.16 0.33 13.30
C GLY A 73 7.10 1.38 13.60
N ILE A 74 6.82 1.60 14.87
CA ILE A 74 5.77 2.54 15.34
C ILE A 74 5.84 3.91 14.64
N PHE A 75 7.04 4.53 14.58
CA PHE A 75 7.24 5.82 13.90
C PHE A 75 7.40 5.67 12.39
N TYR A 76 7.81 4.50 11.93
CA TYR A 76 7.97 4.23 10.51
C TYR A 76 6.64 4.22 9.77
N SER A 77 5.53 3.85 10.43
CA SER A 77 4.19 3.93 9.84
C SER A 77 3.82 5.35 9.40
N ILE A 78 4.16 6.34 10.24
CA ILE A 78 3.91 7.77 9.93
C ILE A 78 4.81 8.21 8.78
N TYR A 79 6.09 7.86 8.84
CA TYR A 79 7.05 8.15 7.78
C TYR A 79 6.63 7.53 6.45
N ALA A 80 6.27 6.24 6.45
CA ALA A 80 5.82 5.54 5.25
C ALA A 80 4.55 6.15 4.66
N ALA A 81 3.56 6.50 5.50
CA ALA A 81 2.32 7.12 5.04
C ALA A 81 2.56 8.43 4.31
N VAL A 82 3.39 9.31 4.88
CA VAL A 82 3.63 10.64 4.33
C VAL A 82 4.66 10.59 3.20
N PHE A 83 5.85 10.02 3.46
CA PHE A 83 7.01 10.18 2.57
C PHE A 83 7.17 9.08 1.55
N GLN A 84 6.89 7.82 1.89
CA GLN A 84 7.11 6.71 0.95
C GLN A 84 5.89 6.39 0.09
N VAL A 85 4.68 6.54 0.62
CA VAL A 85 3.45 6.22 -0.10
C VAL A 85 2.77 7.49 -0.59
N GLY A 86 2.41 8.40 0.32
CA GLY A 86 1.64 9.60 -0.03
C GLY A 86 2.35 10.48 -1.05
N ILE A 87 3.62 10.87 -0.78
CA ILE A 87 4.39 11.72 -1.70
C ILE A 87 4.55 11.06 -3.07
N VAL A 88 4.84 9.75 -3.12
CA VAL A 88 5.04 9.02 -4.38
C VAL A 88 3.76 9.04 -5.21
N TYR A 89 2.60 8.74 -4.62
CA TYR A 89 1.32 8.77 -5.35
C TYR A 89 0.94 10.19 -5.82
N GLY A 90 1.19 11.22 -5.01
CA GLY A 90 0.98 12.61 -5.41
C GLY A 90 1.85 13.01 -6.61
N ALA A 91 3.13 12.68 -6.58
CA ALA A 91 4.04 12.98 -7.68
C ALA A 91 3.73 12.17 -8.95
N ILE A 92 3.40 10.88 -8.84
CA ILE A 92 2.99 10.05 -9.98
C ILE A 92 1.74 10.63 -10.65
N PHE A 93 0.76 11.12 -9.88
CA PHE A 93 -0.41 11.81 -10.43
C PHE A 93 -0.01 13.01 -11.28
N MET A 94 0.91 13.84 -10.80
CA MET A 94 1.37 15.03 -11.52
C MET A 94 2.21 14.70 -12.76
N ILE A 95 3.02 13.64 -12.70
CA ILE A 95 3.90 13.22 -13.81
C ILE A 95 3.08 12.63 -14.96
N ASN A 96 2.16 11.73 -14.64
CA ASN A 96 1.43 10.94 -15.64
C ASN A 96 0.15 11.62 -16.14
N GLY A 97 -0.35 12.61 -15.40
CA GLY A 97 -1.66 13.21 -15.63
C GLY A 97 -2.83 12.29 -15.22
N PRO A 98 -4.05 12.85 -15.17
CA PRO A 98 -5.19 12.16 -14.56
C PRO A 98 -5.59 10.87 -15.28
N GLN A 99 -5.55 10.83 -16.62
CA GLN A 99 -5.98 9.65 -17.37
C GLN A 99 -5.05 8.46 -17.17
N SER A 100 -3.74 8.66 -17.30
CA SER A 100 -2.74 7.61 -17.09
C SER A 100 -2.69 7.17 -15.62
N PHE A 101 -2.86 8.12 -14.70
CA PHE A 101 -2.95 7.81 -13.27
C PHE A 101 -4.15 6.90 -12.96
N VAL A 102 -5.34 7.21 -13.49
CA VAL A 102 -6.52 6.34 -13.31
C VAL A 102 -6.27 4.95 -13.87
N LEU A 103 -5.64 4.84 -15.05
CA LEU A 103 -5.33 3.55 -15.65
C LEU A 103 -4.41 2.71 -14.74
N VAL A 104 -3.33 3.29 -14.22
CA VAL A 104 -2.42 2.64 -13.26
C VAL A 104 -3.18 2.21 -12.01
N MET A 105 -4.01 3.11 -11.45
CA MET A 105 -4.76 2.82 -10.22
C MET A 105 -5.72 1.64 -10.39
N ILE A 106 -6.49 1.56 -11.47
CA ILE A 106 -7.45 0.47 -11.67
C ILE A 106 -6.77 -0.86 -11.99
N THR A 107 -5.55 -0.86 -12.51
CA THR A 107 -4.82 -2.10 -12.85
C THR A 107 -4.16 -2.74 -11.63
N PHE A 108 -3.28 -2.05 -10.95
CA PHE A 108 -2.53 -2.56 -9.79
C PHE A 108 -2.34 -1.54 -8.66
N GLY A 109 -2.36 -0.24 -8.98
CA GLY A 109 -2.05 0.82 -8.02
C GLY A 109 -2.97 0.82 -6.81
N LEU A 110 -4.26 0.49 -6.97
CA LEU A 110 -5.18 0.33 -5.83
C LEU A 110 -4.82 -0.86 -4.94
N LEU A 111 -4.31 -1.97 -5.50
CA LEU A 111 -3.84 -3.10 -4.69
C LEU A 111 -2.65 -2.69 -3.84
N GLU A 112 -1.67 -2.01 -4.43
CA GLU A 112 -0.49 -1.52 -3.71
C GLU A 112 -0.85 -0.47 -2.66
N LEU A 113 -1.72 0.48 -3.01
CA LEU A 113 -2.18 1.52 -2.08
C LEU A 113 -2.90 0.91 -0.88
N VAL A 114 -3.83 -0.03 -1.11
CA VAL A 114 -4.56 -0.71 -0.03
C VAL A 114 -3.63 -1.60 0.78
N ALA A 115 -2.69 -2.29 0.14
CA ALA A 115 -1.70 -3.09 0.84
C ALA A 115 -0.79 -2.23 1.73
N SER A 116 -0.27 -1.12 1.21
CA SER A 116 0.52 -0.16 1.97
C SER A 116 -0.29 0.46 3.11
N PHE A 117 -1.54 0.83 2.84
CA PHE A 117 -2.47 1.30 3.87
C PHE A 117 -2.64 0.27 5.00
N PHE A 118 -2.76 -1.02 4.69
CA PHE A 118 -2.86 -2.06 5.70
C PHE A 118 -1.59 -2.17 6.57
N GLY A 119 -0.40 -2.07 5.97
CA GLY A 119 0.86 -2.02 6.73
C GLY A 119 0.92 -0.81 7.67
N ILE A 120 0.58 0.37 7.17
CA ILE A 120 0.51 1.62 7.94
C ILE A 120 -0.52 1.51 9.06
N PHE A 121 -1.73 1.04 8.76
CA PHE A 121 -2.78 0.80 9.74
C PHE A 121 -2.32 -0.15 10.85
N ALA A 122 -1.67 -1.27 10.50
CA ALA A 122 -1.19 -2.25 11.47
C ALA A 122 -0.19 -1.61 12.46
N GLY A 123 0.76 -0.80 11.98
CA GLY A 123 1.71 -0.11 12.85
C GLY A 123 1.06 0.97 13.72
N LEU A 124 0.14 1.77 13.19
CA LEU A 124 -0.62 2.76 13.98
C LEU A 124 -1.54 2.07 15.00
N TYR A 125 -2.10 0.92 14.66
CA TYR A 125 -2.89 0.12 15.60
C TYR A 125 -2.04 -0.41 16.75
N ILE A 126 -0.82 -0.88 16.48
CA ILE A 126 0.14 -1.27 17.53
C ILE A 126 0.44 -0.07 18.43
N LEU A 127 0.70 1.11 17.86
CA LEU A 127 0.95 2.34 18.61
C LEU A 127 -0.23 2.69 19.53
N LYS A 128 -1.47 2.62 19.01
CA LYS A 128 -2.69 2.82 19.81
C LYS A 128 -2.75 1.86 20.99
N ARG A 129 -2.56 0.55 20.74
CA ARG A 129 -2.63 -0.48 21.78
C ARG A 129 -1.53 -0.32 22.82
N PHE A 130 -0.32 0.05 22.41
CA PHE A 130 0.76 0.37 23.31
C PHE A 130 0.42 1.57 24.21
N GLY A 131 -0.12 2.65 23.62
CA GLY A 131 -0.59 3.81 24.36
C GLY A 131 -1.68 3.46 25.39
N GLU A 132 -2.68 2.68 24.97
CA GLU A 132 -3.74 2.17 25.88
C GLU A 132 -3.16 1.34 27.02
N TYR A 133 -2.19 0.45 26.75
CA TYR A 133 -1.51 -0.34 27.77
C TYR A 133 -0.81 0.53 28.81
N VAL A 134 -0.01 1.50 28.35
CA VAL A 134 0.73 2.42 29.24
C VAL A 134 -0.24 3.24 30.09
N LEU A 135 -1.27 3.81 29.50
CA LEU A 135 -2.28 4.61 30.22
C LEU A 135 -3.05 3.76 31.24
N ASN A 136 -3.50 2.56 30.86
CA ASN A 136 -4.22 1.68 31.78
C ASN A 136 -3.34 1.25 32.96
N LYS A 137 -2.04 1.00 32.72
CA LYS A 137 -1.08 0.68 33.79
C LYS A 137 -0.85 1.87 34.73
N LEU A 138 -0.74 3.07 34.18
CA LEU A 138 -0.54 4.30 34.99
C LEU A 138 -1.76 4.62 35.84
N PHE A 139 -2.97 4.38 35.35
CA PHE A 139 -4.22 4.69 36.05
C PHE A 139 -4.86 3.48 36.77
N GLY A 140 -4.15 2.35 36.85
CA GLY A 140 -4.66 1.13 37.53
C GLY A 140 -5.91 0.53 36.92
N ARG A 141 -6.16 0.74 35.62
CA ARG A 141 -7.31 0.22 34.90
C ARG A 141 -7.05 -1.20 34.38
N PRO A 142 -8.09 -2.05 34.26
CA PRO A 142 -7.91 -3.39 33.71
C PRO A 142 -7.43 -3.32 32.26
N ILE A 143 -6.42 -4.13 31.95
CA ILE A 143 -5.90 -4.27 30.59
C ILE A 143 -6.84 -5.20 29.82
N SER A 144 -7.47 -4.72 28.77
CA SER A 144 -8.30 -5.54 27.88
C SER A 144 -7.40 -6.49 27.09
N GLU A 145 -7.51 -7.79 27.34
CA GLU A 145 -6.95 -8.83 26.48
C GLU A 145 -7.79 -8.98 25.21
N GLN A 146 -7.71 -8.03 24.31
CA GLN A 146 -8.32 -8.21 22.99
C GLN A 146 -7.30 -8.82 22.04
N ASP A 147 -7.80 -9.50 20.99
CA ASP A 147 -7.08 -10.19 19.88
C ASP A 147 -6.14 -9.27 19.06
N GLY A 148 -5.37 -8.41 19.73
CA GLY A 148 -4.54 -7.38 19.10
C GLY A 148 -3.53 -7.97 18.11
N LEU A 149 -2.79 -9.00 18.52
CA LEU A 149 -1.79 -9.66 17.68
C LEU A 149 -2.45 -10.36 16.47
N ARG A 150 -3.58 -11.01 16.68
CA ARG A 150 -4.35 -11.65 15.60
C ARG A 150 -4.87 -10.64 14.59
N SER A 151 -5.33 -9.48 15.06
CA SER A 151 -5.77 -8.38 14.20
C SER A 151 -4.63 -7.84 13.32
N VAL A 152 -3.47 -7.56 13.95
CA VAL A 152 -2.26 -7.12 13.24
C VAL A 152 -1.83 -8.16 12.20
N ALA A 153 -1.71 -9.42 12.60
CA ALA A 153 -1.31 -10.51 11.70
C ALA A 153 -2.28 -10.65 10.51
N THR A 154 -3.60 -10.57 10.75
CA THR A 154 -4.62 -10.64 9.69
C THR A 154 -4.43 -9.53 8.66
N VAL A 155 -4.27 -8.29 9.11
CA VAL A 155 -4.11 -7.13 8.22
C VAL A 155 -2.77 -7.20 7.49
N PHE A 156 -1.68 -7.55 8.18
CA PHE A 156 -0.35 -7.67 7.57
C PHE A 156 -0.26 -8.78 6.52
N ILE A 157 -0.77 -9.99 6.82
CA ILE A 157 -0.80 -11.09 5.85
C ILE A 157 -1.64 -10.72 4.62
N THR A 158 -2.76 -10.02 4.84
CA THR A 158 -3.57 -9.53 3.71
C THR A 158 -2.83 -8.48 2.90
N SER A 159 -2.08 -7.58 3.54
CA SER A 159 -1.19 -6.63 2.84
C SER A 159 -0.24 -7.37 1.89
N LEU A 160 0.52 -8.35 2.39
CA LEU A 160 1.43 -9.14 1.56
C LEU A 160 0.69 -9.91 0.45
N GLY A 161 -0.49 -10.45 0.76
CA GLY A 161 -1.35 -11.14 -0.20
C GLY A 161 -1.83 -10.25 -1.35
N LEU A 162 -2.03 -8.95 -1.13
CA LEU A 162 -2.39 -7.98 -2.16
C LEU A 162 -1.17 -7.50 -2.96
N LEU A 163 0.00 -7.40 -2.32
CA LEU A 163 1.24 -6.96 -2.99
C LEU A 163 1.72 -7.96 -4.04
N LEU A 164 1.53 -9.27 -3.82
CA LEU A 164 2.00 -10.28 -4.77
C LEU A 164 1.32 -10.14 -6.15
N PRO A 165 -0.02 -10.14 -6.28
CA PRO A 165 -0.66 -9.94 -7.58
C PRO A 165 -0.40 -8.53 -8.14
N ALA A 166 -0.28 -7.49 -7.31
CA ALA A 166 0.09 -6.16 -7.77
C ALA A 166 1.46 -6.16 -8.45
N ALA A 167 2.47 -6.77 -7.83
CA ALA A 167 3.82 -6.88 -8.39
C ALA A 167 3.85 -7.69 -9.70
N VAL A 168 3.03 -8.75 -9.80
CA VAL A 168 2.88 -9.51 -11.05
C VAL A 168 2.33 -8.62 -12.16
N ILE A 169 1.23 -7.93 -11.90
CA ILE A 169 0.56 -7.07 -12.90
C ILE A 169 1.50 -5.93 -13.32
N GLU A 170 2.15 -5.28 -12.37
CA GLU A 170 3.09 -4.19 -12.65
C GLU A 170 4.28 -4.66 -13.49
N ALA A 171 4.88 -5.82 -13.17
CA ALA A 171 5.99 -6.36 -13.93
C ALA A 171 5.61 -6.67 -15.39
N PHE A 172 4.40 -7.23 -15.62
CA PHE A 172 3.89 -7.43 -16.98
C PHE A 172 3.54 -6.12 -17.68
N LEU A 173 3.04 -5.12 -16.96
CA LEU A 173 2.77 -3.79 -17.51
C LEU A 173 4.07 -3.14 -18.00
N LEU A 174 5.13 -3.15 -17.16
CA LEU A 174 6.44 -2.60 -17.53
C LEU A 174 7.04 -3.35 -18.73
N TYR A 175 6.96 -4.68 -18.74
CA TYR A 175 7.38 -5.46 -19.90
C TYR A 175 6.57 -5.10 -21.16
N GLY A 176 5.26 -4.96 -21.04
CA GLY A 176 4.38 -4.58 -22.15
C GLY A 176 4.72 -3.20 -22.73
N VAL A 177 4.93 -2.21 -21.84
CA VAL A 177 5.27 -0.84 -22.26
C VAL A 177 6.55 -0.80 -23.08
N TYR A 178 7.60 -1.50 -22.67
CA TYR A 178 8.92 -1.38 -23.29
C TYR A 178 9.20 -2.42 -24.37
N TYR A 179 8.58 -3.60 -24.34
CA TYR A 179 8.98 -4.72 -25.20
C TYR A 179 7.84 -5.41 -25.94
N ALA A 180 6.60 -5.32 -25.49
CA ALA A 180 5.50 -6.09 -26.04
C ALA A 180 4.15 -5.36 -25.91
N ALA A 181 4.02 -4.20 -26.58
CA ALA A 181 2.84 -3.33 -26.49
C ALA A 181 1.50 -4.05 -26.81
N VAL A 182 1.54 -5.12 -27.61
CA VAL A 182 0.36 -5.95 -27.92
C VAL A 182 -0.25 -6.62 -26.70
N LEU A 183 0.53 -6.83 -25.62
CA LEU A 183 0.05 -7.42 -24.36
C LEU A 183 -0.70 -6.42 -23.48
N MET A 184 -0.54 -5.11 -23.72
CA MET A 184 -1.07 -4.06 -22.84
C MET A 184 -2.58 -4.16 -22.59
N PRO A 185 -3.45 -4.35 -23.59
CA PRO A 185 -4.89 -4.48 -23.33
C PRO A 185 -5.22 -5.65 -22.40
N PHE A 186 -4.54 -6.78 -22.55
CA PHE A 186 -4.77 -7.98 -21.71
C PHE A 186 -4.30 -7.76 -20.29
N VAL A 187 -3.14 -7.13 -20.11
CA VAL A 187 -2.60 -6.80 -18.77
C VAL A 187 -3.52 -5.82 -18.05
N VAL A 188 -3.98 -4.78 -18.75
CA VAL A 188 -4.89 -3.77 -18.17
C VAL A 188 -6.23 -4.40 -17.80
N MET A 189 -6.86 -5.16 -18.68
CA MET A 189 -8.15 -5.80 -18.39
C MET A 189 -8.04 -6.85 -17.29
N GLY A 190 -7.04 -7.74 -17.37
CA GLY A 190 -6.79 -8.76 -16.36
C GLY A 190 -6.42 -8.16 -15.01
N GLY A 191 -5.59 -7.11 -15.02
CA GLY A 191 -5.23 -6.36 -13.82
C GLY A 191 -6.43 -5.70 -13.15
N ALA A 192 -7.26 -4.98 -13.91
CA ALA A 192 -8.46 -4.33 -13.40
C ALA A 192 -9.45 -5.35 -12.79
N PHE A 193 -9.66 -6.48 -13.46
CA PHE A 193 -10.50 -7.56 -12.95
C PHE A 193 -9.95 -8.13 -11.64
N THR A 194 -8.67 -8.48 -11.62
CA THR A 194 -7.99 -9.03 -10.43
C THR A 194 -8.05 -8.05 -9.26
N THR A 195 -7.76 -6.77 -9.51
CA THR A 195 -7.84 -5.70 -8.52
C THR A 195 -9.24 -5.61 -7.93
N GLY A 196 -10.28 -5.57 -8.76
CA GLY A 196 -11.68 -5.51 -8.30
C GLY A 196 -12.07 -6.70 -7.41
N VAL A 197 -11.72 -7.92 -7.84
CA VAL A 197 -12.03 -9.14 -7.08
C VAL A 197 -11.30 -9.16 -5.74
N LEU A 198 -10.00 -8.90 -5.72
CA LEU A 198 -9.20 -8.96 -4.50
C LEU A 198 -9.59 -7.88 -3.49
N LEU A 199 -9.86 -6.66 -3.95
CA LEU A 199 -10.34 -5.58 -3.07
C LEU A 199 -11.72 -5.89 -2.50
N TYR A 200 -12.61 -6.49 -3.29
CA TYR A 200 -13.89 -6.94 -2.77
C TYR A 200 -13.70 -7.92 -1.59
N TYR A 201 -12.85 -8.94 -1.76
CA TYR A 201 -12.59 -9.90 -0.68
C TYR A 201 -11.90 -9.27 0.53
N ALA A 202 -10.93 -8.38 0.32
CA ALA A 202 -10.18 -7.76 1.41
C ALA A 202 -11.02 -6.79 2.26
N LEU A 203 -11.92 -6.02 1.62
CA LEU A 203 -12.61 -4.91 2.25
C LEU A 203 -14.09 -5.19 2.55
N MET A 204 -14.79 -5.89 1.66
CA MET A 204 -16.24 -6.01 1.67
C MET A 204 -16.76 -7.30 2.27
N LYS A 205 -16.01 -8.40 2.16
CA LYS A 205 -16.44 -9.69 2.70
C LYS A 205 -16.53 -9.63 4.22
N ARG A 206 -17.68 -10.06 4.78
CA ARG A 206 -17.95 -10.14 6.23
C ARG A 206 -17.96 -11.59 6.70
N GLU A 207 -17.59 -11.82 7.95
CA GLU A 207 -17.96 -13.07 8.64
C GLU A 207 -19.49 -13.09 8.80
N ARG A 208 -20.11 -14.16 8.32
CA ARG A 208 -21.54 -14.45 8.55
C ARG A 208 -21.71 -15.11 9.90
#